data_830d59ca10d5dc888ed252b31b3062c8
#
_entry.id   830d59ca10d5dc888ed252b31b3062c8
#
_cell.length_a   1.000
_cell.length_b   1.000
_cell.length_c   1.000
_cell.angle_alpha   90.00
_cell.angle_beta   90.00
_cell.angle_gamma   90.00
#
_symmetry.space_group_name_H-M   'P 1'
#
loop_
_entity.id
_entity.type
_entity.pdbx_description
1 polymer ?
#
loop_
_entity_poly.entity_id
_entity_poly.type
_entity_poly.pdbx_seq_one_letter_code
_entity_poly.pdbx_strand_id
1 'polypeptide(L)'
;MPPRLRDVVALPDLGLTVFAGASALDHSVRWVAVSELEDPGPFLEGGELVLTTGMRLPTQAADCSAYVARLVAADAAALGLGVGLSHAEVPAALVAAAEAQGLPLVRVPEQTPFIAVTKAISRLLAAEEYDEAARGFTAQRELIRSALTADDGGPAAVVTRLAKHVGGFALVLDPAGSVVHASPASAVARATELAGEVARLRPKGLLASAVVSGADEYVVLQPLGVRGRARGFLAVGAPRPLSANDQAVVNLAVSLLSLALARSEGRTASERGVRAAAVRLLLDGHAQSLPLDQLGWTSLRARPVRVVVVRAADADPAALAAAEERLVEVLPGSAVAAGLLPDDPAVVLAVAPAAALDAAGAGGLAAPDDDLVRAAGVGDAADVDDPASLGRSLARARRALAAGADGLRRYDDLGGGLEALLDPAAADAWAAALLAPLDEPGERADLAATLHAWLGRHGQVDAAAADLGVHRHTVRHRLRRAEALLDRSLDDPGVRAELWLALTRTPT
;
A
#
# COMPACT_ATOMS: atom_id res chain seq x y z
N MET A 1 -0.83 4.73 35.68
CA MET A 1 0.55 4.75 36.27
C MET A 1 0.42 4.39 37.74
N PRO A 2 1.31 3.63 38.38
CA PRO A 2 1.22 3.30 39.79
C PRO A 2 1.09 4.57 40.64
N PRO A 3 0.35 4.53 41.77
CA PRO A 3 0.16 5.68 42.63
C PRO A 3 1.50 6.19 43.14
N ARG A 4 1.64 7.50 43.28
CA ARG A 4 2.87 8.09 43.82
C ARG A 4 2.81 8.05 45.34
N LEU A 5 3.96 8.01 46.01
CA LEU A 5 4.03 8.00 47.46
C LEU A 5 3.30 9.22 48.09
N ARG A 6 3.38 10.40 47.44
CA ARG A 6 2.60 11.59 47.85
C ARG A 6 1.12 11.35 47.97
N ASP A 7 0.55 10.55 47.03
CA ASP A 7 -0.90 10.27 47.00
C ASP A 7 -1.28 9.34 48.16
N VAL A 8 -0.37 8.41 48.49
CA VAL A 8 -0.53 7.52 49.65
C VAL A 8 -0.44 8.29 50.95
N VAL A 9 0.55 9.16 51.10
CA VAL A 9 0.76 10.02 52.29
C VAL A 9 -0.40 11.01 52.48
N ALA A 10 -0.98 11.49 51.40
CA ALA A 10 -2.11 12.44 51.44
C ALA A 10 -3.44 11.82 51.90
N LEU A 11 -3.51 10.47 52.05
CA LEU A 11 -4.75 9.83 52.55
C LEU A 11 -4.98 10.15 54.02
N PRO A 12 -6.05 10.92 54.38
CA PRO A 12 -6.27 11.38 55.74
C PRO A 12 -6.47 10.23 56.74
N ASP A 13 -7.11 9.14 56.29
CA ASP A 13 -7.42 7.98 57.12
C ASP A 13 -6.19 7.20 57.59
N LEU A 14 -5.04 7.40 56.93
CA LEU A 14 -3.80 6.71 57.30
C LEU A 14 -2.96 7.51 58.27
N GLY A 15 -3.08 8.84 58.34
CA GLY A 15 -2.35 9.71 59.24
C GLY A 15 -0.83 9.63 59.07
N LEU A 16 -0.35 9.29 57.87
CA LEU A 16 1.05 9.12 57.58
C LEU A 16 1.78 10.48 57.61
N THR A 17 3.01 10.47 58.11
CA THR A 17 3.83 11.69 58.18
C THR A 17 5.24 11.44 57.62
N VAL A 18 5.71 12.30 56.71
CA VAL A 18 7.04 12.21 56.13
C VAL A 18 8.08 12.79 57.11
N PHE A 19 9.15 12.04 57.35
CA PHE A 19 10.26 12.41 58.24
C PHE A 19 11.56 12.65 57.49
N ALA A 20 11.76 12.04 56.33
CA ALA A 20 12.92 12.24 55.46
C ALA A 20 12.57 12.01 54.01
N GLY A 21 13.42 12.47 53.09
CA GLY A 21 13.31 12.18 51.65
C GLY A 21 12.10 12.86 50.98
N ALA A 22 11.68 14.05 51.44
CA ALA A 22 10.51 14.77 50.92
C ALA A 22 10.63 15.12 49.40
N SER A 23 11.84 15.20 48.88
CA SER A 23 12.11 15.43 47.45
C SER A 23 11.76 14.23 46.55
N ALA A 24 11.66 13.01 47.10
CA ALA A 24 11.43 11.76 46.41
C ALA A 24 10.00 11.24 46.56
N LEU A 25 9.04 12.05 46.99
CA LEU A 25 7.62 11.67 47.13
C LEU A 25 6.91 11.38 45.81
N ASP A 26 7.55 11.67 44.68
CA ASP A 26 7.06 11.33 43.34
C ASP A 26 7.37 9.91 42.89
N HIS A 27 8.09 9.12 43.72
CA HIS A 27 8.33 7.72 43.47
C HIS A 27 7.00 6.96 43.39
N SER A 28 6.89 6.10 42.39
CA SER A 28 5.74 5.22 42.20
C SER A 28 5.77 4.07 43.20
N VAL A 29 4.65 3.83 43.89
CA VAL A 29 4.50 2.68 44.79
C VAL A 29 3.81 1.56 44.05
N ARG A 30 4.54 0.45 43.83
CA ARG A 30 4.01 -0.74 43.13
C ARG A 30 3.32 -1.74 44.05
N TRP A 31 3.82 -1.84 45.27
CA TRP A 31 3.32 -2.78 46.26
C TRP A 31 3.69 -2.35 47.69
N VAL A 32 3.20 -3.10 48.67
CA VAL A 32 3.58 -2.94 50.07
C VAL A 32 4.26 -4.23 50.56
N ALA A 33 5.48 -4.12 51.01
CA ALA A 33 6.19 -5.21 51.68
C ALA A 33 6.20 -4.96 53.20
N VAL A 34 5.76 -5.93 53.98
CA VAL A 34 5.89 -5.90 55.45
C VAL A 34 7.04 -6.83 55.85
N SER A 35 8.07 -6.26 56.47
CA SER A 35 9.27 -7.02 56.81
C SER A 35 9.90 -6.57 58.13
N GLU A 36 10.23 -7.52 59.00
CA GLU A 36 11.00 -7.31 60.21
C GLU A 36 12.45 -7.88 60.11
N LEU A 37 12.90 -8.09 58.87
CA LEU A 37 14.25 -8.61 58.61
C LEU A 37 15.30 -7.49 58.74
N GLU A 38 16.51 -7.87 59.20
CA GLU A 38 17.68 -6.98 59.16
C GLU A 38 18.17 -6.66 57.76
N ASP A 39 17.88 -7.56 56.78
CA ASP A 39 18.10 -7.38 55.38
C ASP A 39 16.89 -7.81 54.57
N PRO A 40 15.96 -6.93 54.26
CA PRO A 40 14.81 -7.24 53.39
C PRO A 40 15.15 -7.25 51.89
N GLY A 41 16.30 -6.68 51.46
CA GLY A 41 16.69 -6.48 50.08
C GLY A 41 16.50 -7.68 49.15
N PRO A 42 16.95 -8.91 49.53
CA PRO A 42 16.79 -10.11 48.71
C PRO A 42 15.32 -10.52 48.41
N PHE A 43 14.35 -9.96 49.12
CA PHE A 43 12.92 -10.24 49.00
C PHE A 43 12.12 -9.11 48.37
N LEU A 44 12.78 -8.06 47.92
CA LEU A 44 12.16 -6.93 47.21
C LEU A 44 12.37 -7.04 45.71
N GLU A 45 11.37 -6.62 44.94
CA GLU A 45 11.40 -6.61 43.48
C GLU A 45 11.58 -5.20 42.91
N GLY A 46 11.55 -4.18 43.78
CA GLY A 46 11.67 -2.75 43.44
C GLY A 46 10.33 -2.01 43.35
N GLY A 47 10.29 -0.82 43.90
CA GLY A 47 9.09 0.05 43.97
C GLY A 47 8.15 -0.26 45.12
N GLU A 48 8.58 -0.99 46.15
CA GLU A 48 7.74 -1.29 47.33
C GLU A 48 7.83 -0.15 48.35
N LEU A 49 6.68 0.12 49.04
CA LEU A 49 6.68 0.71 50.39
C LEU A 49 6.96 -0.36 51.41
N VAL A 50 8.16 -0.37 51.97
CA VAL A 50 8.57 -1.35 53.01
C VAL A 50 8.05 -0.87 54.35
N LEU A 51 7.20 -1.66 55.02
CA LEU A 51 6.65 -1.41 56.35
C LEU A 51 7.36 -2.28 57.39
N THR A 52 7.81 -1.66 58.49
CA THR A 52 8.39 -2.37 59.61
C THR A 52 7.96 -1.75 60.94
N THR A 53 7.84 -2.55 62.01
CA THR A 53 7.66 -2.09 63.37
C THR A 53 9.01 -1.70 64.01
N GLY A 54 10.10 -2.05 63.32
CA GLY A 54 11.43 -1.74 63.78
C GLY A 54 11.98 -2.67 64.84
N MET A 55 11.40 -3.86 65.04
CA MET A 55 11.81 -4.82 66.06
C MET A 55 13.30 -5.22 65.92
N ARG A 56 13.81 -5.25 64.68
CA ARG A 56 15.20 -5.60 64.37
C ARG A 56 15.99 -4.41 63.76
N LEU A 57 15.43 -3.21 63.87
CA LEU A 57 16.11 -2.02 63.40
C LEU A 57 17.33 -1.75 64.24
N PRO A 58 18.49 -1.51 63.61
CA PRO A 58 19.69 -1.14 64.35
C PRO A 58 19.51 0.23 65.03
N THR A 59 20.13 0.40 66.17
CA THR A 59 20.07 1.66 66.93
C THR A 59 21.27 2.57 66.72
N GLN A 60 22.38 2.05 66.17
CA GLN A 60 23.59 2.83 65.89
C GLN A 60 23.52 3.48 64.50
N ALA A 61 24.08 4.66 64.34
CA ALA A 61 24.01 5.44 63.11
C ALA A 61 24.64 4.73 61.90
N ALA A 62 25.75 4.01 62.07
CA ALA A 62 26.39 3.27 60.98
C ALA A 62 25.53 2.14 60.46
N ASP A 63 24.86 1.41 61.37
CA ASP A 63 24.01 0.28 61.02
C ASP A 63 22.66 0.74 60.40
N CYS A 64 22.09 1.87 60.85
CA CYS A 64 20.97 2.54 60.22
C CYS A 64 21.31 2.91 58.77
N SER A 65 22.50 3.48 58.53
CA SER A 65 22.95 3.84 57.20
C SER A 65 23.09 2.61 56.29
N ALA A 66 23.62 1.51 56.80
CA ALA A 66 23.74 0.24 56.06
C ALA A 66 22.38 -0.37 55.74
N TYR A 67 21.40 -0.27 56.69
CA TYR A 67 20.04 -0.76 56.47
C TYR A 67 19.31 0.04 55.33
N VAL A 68 19.38 1.38 55.40
CA VAL A 68 18.82 2.25 54.36
C VAL A 68 19.49 2.00 53.01
N ALA A 69 20.84 1.81 52.97
CA ALA A 69 21.55 1.52 51.75
C ALA A 69 21.09 0.24 51.07
N ARG A 70 20.74 -0.80 51.84
CA ARG A 70 20.16 -2.04 51.27
C ARG A 70 18.79 -1.83 50.66
N LEU A 71 17.93 -1.02 51.28
CA LEU A 71 16.62 -0.64 50.70
C LEU A 71 16.77 0.16 49.43
N VAL A 72 17.67 1.14 49.37
CA VAL A 72 17.96 1.92 48.19
C VAL A 72 18.54 1.05 47.08
N ALA A 73 19.45 0.14 47.40
CA ALA A 73 20.02 -0.81 46.44
C ALA A 73 18.99 -1.78 45.88
N ALA A 74 17.93 -2.09 46.65
CA ALA A 74 16.79 -2.89 46.22
C ALA A 74 15.68 -2.07 45.52
N ASP A 75 15.90 -0.82 45.20
CA ASP A 75 14.95 0.12 44.55
C ASP A 75 13.62 0.25 45.33
N ALA A 76 13.67 0.23 46.65
CA ALA A 76 12.47 0.43 47.48
C ALA A 76 11.92 1.87 47.30
N ALA A 77 10.62 2.04 47.13
CA ALA A 77 9.99 3.34 46.95
C ALA A 77 10.02 4.19 48.22
N ALA A 78 9.90 3.58 49.38
CA ALA A 78 9.95 4.24 50.66
C ALA A 78 10.09 3.22 51.84
N LEU A 79 10.48 3.73 53.01
CA LEU A 79 10.42 2.99 54.28
C LEU A 79 9.31 3.57 55.16
N GLY A 80 8.38 2.75 55.66
CA GLY A 80 7.35 3.12 56.60
C GLY A 80 7.66 2.47 57.98
N LEU A 81 7.88 3.31 59.00
CA LEU A 81 8.09 2.86 60.36
C LEU A 81 6.84 2.99 61.21
N GLY A 82 6.33 1.90 61.71
CA GLY A 82 5.23 1.87 62.69
C GLY A 82 5.77 2.22 64.09
N VAL A 83 5.23 3.31 64.66
CA VAL A 83 5.58 3.72 65.99
C VAL A 83 4.53 3.26 67.02
N GLY A 84 4.92 3.22 68.31
CA GLY A 84 4.07 2.80 69.40
C GLY A 84 4.30 1.35 69.87
N LEU A 85 5.05 0.54 69.11
CA LEU A 85 5.38 -0.86 69.45
C LEU A 85 6.84 -0.97 69.92
N SER A 86 7.76 -1.05 68.96
CA SER A 86 9.22 -1.17 69.26
C SER A 86 9.91 0.17 69.53
N HIS A 87 9.37 1.23 68.91
CA HIS A 87 9.86 2.62 69.02
C HIS A 87 8.69 3.57 69.31
N ALA A 88 8.84 4.38 70.38
CA ALA A 88 7.83 5.42 70.69
C ALA A 88 7.83 6.52 69.63
N GLU A 89 8.99 6.84 69.04
CA GLU A 89 9.20 7.85 68.00
C GLU A 89 10.17 7.33 66.94
N VAL A 90 10.20 7.99 65.78
CA VAL A 90 11.13 7.64 64.69
C VAL A 90 12.58 7.93 65.15
N PRO A 91 13.51 6.98 65.13
CA PRO A 91 14.87 7.16 65.58
C PRO A 91 15.61 8.22 64.74
N ALA A 92 16.25 9.20 65.40
CA ALA A 92 16.97 10.31 64.71
C ALA A 92 18.08 9.80 63.77
N ALA A 93 18.77 8.68 64.16
CA ALA A 93 19.77 8.05 63.31
C ALA A 93 19.18 7.51 61.99
N LEU A 94 17.95 6.95 62.05
CA LEU A 94 17.27 6.47 60.84
C LEU A 94 16.84 7.62 59.92
N VAL A 95 16.34 8.72 60.51
CA VAL A 95 15.96 9.93 59.78
C VAL A 95 17.18 10.49 59.03
N ALA A 96 18.31 10.61 59.73
CA ALA A 96 19.56 11.11 59.14
C ALA A 96 20.08 10.23 58.01
N ALA A 97 20.00 8.89 58.18
CA ALA A 97 20.41 7.91 57.17
C ALA A 97 19.48 7.95 55.92
N ALA A 98 18.16 8.06 56.12
CA ALA A 98 17.20 8.13 55.06
C ALA A 98 17.34 9.45 54.25
N GLU A 99 17.51 10.59 54.94
CA GLU A 99 17.70 11.87 54.27
C GLU A 99 19.02 11.90 53.47
N ALA A 100 20.11 11.37 54.02
CA ALA A 100 21.40 11.33 53.37
C ALA A 100 21.44 10.52 52.10
N GLN A 101 20.55 9.49 52.00
CA GLN A 101 20.46 8.57 50.86
C GLN A 101 19.25 8.82 49.97
N GLY A 102 18.41 9.84 50.26
CA GLY A 102 17.26 10.24 49.49
C GLY A 102 16.08 9.24 49.54
N LEU A 103 16.07 8.33 50.53
CA LEU A 103 14.95 7.38 50.69
C LEU A 103 13.83 8.07 51.51
N PRO A 104 12.61 8.16 50.98
CA PRO A 104 11.46 8.61 51.79
C PRO A 104 11.25 7.75 53.02
N LEU A 105 11.22 8.40 54.18
CA LEU A 105 10.90 7.77 55.46
C LEU A 105 9.55 8.30 55.97
N VAL A 106 8.62 7.40 56.14
CA VAL A 106 7.23 7.71 56.50
C VAL A 106 6.96 7.11 57.89
N ARG A 107 6.44 7.90 58.82
CA ARG A 107 5.91 7.43 60.09
C ARG A 107 4.51 6.90 59.87
N VAL A 108 4.26 5.69 60.37
CA VAL A 108 2.92 5.08 60.49
C VAL A 108 2.49 5.18 61.94
N PRO A 109 1.37 5.88 62.27
CA PRO A 109 0.92 6.05 63.64
C PRO A 109 0.41 4.68 64.22
N GLU A 110 0.51 4.56 65.54
CA GLU A 110 0.09 3.34 66.28
C GLU A 110 -1.38 2.92 65.96
N GLN A 111 -2.26 3.89 65.70
CA GLN A 111 -3.67 3.63 65.40
C GLN A 111 -3.88 3.11 63.98
N THR A 112 -2.86 3.17 63.11
CA THR A 112 -2.94 2.76 61.71
C THR A 112 -2.30 1.38 61.55
N PRO A 113 -3.08 0.31 61.45
CA PRO A 113 -2.53 -1.01 61.17
C PRO A 113 -1.88 -1.07 59.79
N PHE A 114 -0.80 -1.80 59.58
CA PHE A 114 -0.15 -1.96 58.30
C PHE A 114 -1.11 -2.52 57.22
N ILE A 115 -2.04 -3.39 57.61
CA ILE A 115 -3.09 -3.87 56.71
C ILE A 115 -3.98 -2.72 56.15
N ALA A 116 -4.17 -1.61 56.87
CA ALA A 116 -4.90 -0.47 56.37
C ALA A 116 -4.13 0.25 55.28
N VAL A 117 -2.81 0.40 55.46
CA VAL A 117 -1.90 0.99 54.42
C VAL A 117 -1.88 0.08 53.19
N THR A 118 -1.72 -1.25 53.37
CA THR A 118 -1.75 -2.20 52.24
C THR A 118 -3.09 -2.14 51.49
N LYS A 119 -4.24 -2.12 52.18
CA LYS A 119 -5.55 -2.03 51.55
C LYS A 119 -5.73 -0.73 50.80
N ALA A 120 -5.24 0.40 51.34
CA ALA A 120 -5.33 1.69 50.67
C ALA A 120 -4.54 1.73 49.36
N ILE A 121 -3.29 1.25 49.38
CA ILE A 121 -2.46 1.15 48.18
C ILE A 121 -3.09 0.18 47.16
N SER A 122 -3.55 -0.99 47.60
CA SER A 122 -4.24 -1.95 46.70
C SER A 122 -5.48 -1.33 46.02
N ARG A 123 -6.25 -0.48 46.75
CA ARG A 123 -7.38 0.23 46.17
C ARG A 123 -6.97 1.28 45.15
N LEU A 124 -5.89 2.03 45.43
CA LEU A 124 -5.35 2.99 44.46
C LEU A 124 -4.88 2.29 43.18
N LEU A 125 -4.17 1.18 43.29
CA LEU A 125 -3.72 0.38 42.16
C LEU A 125 -4.90 -0.16 41.34
N ALA A 126 -5.91 -0.73 41.99
CA ALA A 126 -7.11 -1.23 41.34
C ALA A 126 -7.92 -0.11 40.66
N ALA A 127 -8.03 1.05 41.28
CA ALA A 127 -8.69 2.20 40.68
C ALA A 127 -7.98 2.70 39.42
N GLU A 128 -6.64 2.74 39.44
CA GLU A 128 -5.84 3.14 38.27
C GLU A 128 -5.98 2.13 37.12
N GLU A 129 -5.95 0.81 37.40
CA GLU A 129 -6.19 -0.23 36.41
C GLU A 129 -7.59 -0.10 35.79
N TYR A 130 -8.60 0.17 36.63
CA TYR A 130 -9.97 0.36 36.17
C TYR A 130 -10.10 1.60 35.29
N ASP A 131 -9.50 2.73 35.67
CA ASP A 131 -9.51 3.96 34.90
C ASP A 131 -8.77 3.80 33.55
N GLU A 132 -7.65 3.07 33.51
CA GLU A 132 -6.94 2.75 32.29
C GLU A 132 -7.81 1.89 31.36
N ALA A 133 -8.46 0.87 31.88
CA ALA A 133 -9.39 0.03 31.11
C ALA A 133 -10.58 0.85 30.60
N ALA A 134 -11.17 1.72 31.44
CA ALA A 134 -12.27 2.60 31.04
C ALA A 134 -11.89 3.58 29.94
N ARG A 135 -10.68 4.16 30.01
CA ARG A 135 -10.12 5.00 28.93
C ARG A 135 -9.99 4.20 27.63
N GLY A 136 -9.47 2.97 27.70
CA GLY A 136 -9.37 2.07 26.54
C GLY A 136 -10.73 1.76 25.91
N PHE A 137 -11.73 1.40 26.69
CA PHE A 137 -13.10 1.16 26.21
C PHE A 137 -13.73 2.40 25.56
N THR A 138 -13.51 3.56 26.16
CA THR A 138 -14.02 4.83 25.60
C THR A 138 -13.38 5.11 24.25
N ALA A 139 -12.06 4.96 24.13
CA ALA A 139 -11.34 5.14 22.88
C ALA A 139 -11.82 4.16 21.79
N GLN A 140 -12.02 2.87 22.14
CA GLN A 140 -12.54 1.88 21.20
C GLN A 140 -13.94 2.26 20.68
N ARG A 141 -14.85 2.69 21.57
CA ARG A 141 -16.19 3.14 21.17
C ARG A 141 -16.15 4.36 20.26
N GLU A 142 -15.26 5.31 20.55
CA GLU A 142 -15.07 6.50 19.72
C GLU A 142 -14.51 6.14 18.34
N LEU A 143 -13.54 5.23 18.24
CA LEU A 143 -13.01 4.74 16.97
C LEU A 143 -14.10 4.08 16.13
N ILE A 144 -14.89 3.17 16.72
CA ILE A 144 -16.00 2.52 16.02
C ILE A 144 -17.01 3.54 15.50
N ARG A 145 -17.39 4.52 16.33
CA ARG A 145 -18.31 5.59 15.92
C ARG A 145 -17.74 6.39 14.75
N SER A 146 -16.47 6.78 14.82
CA SER A 146 -15.79 7.54 13.76
C SER A 146 -15.73 6.76 12.45
N ALA A 147 -15.56 5.44 12.50
CA ALA A 147 -15.54 4.59 11.32
C ALA A 147 -16.92 4.38 10.67
N LEU A 148 -18.01 4.53 11.46
CA LEU A 148 -19.39 4.33 10.99
C LEU A 148 -20.04 5.60 10.46
N THR A 149 -19.60 6.78 10.90
CA THR A 149 -20.15 8.06 10.42
C THR A 149 -19.51 8.41 9.07
N ALA A 150 -20.28 8.24 7.99
CA ALA A 150 -19.84 8.49 6.62
C ALA A 150 -19.54 9.99 6.35
N ASP A 151 -20.16 10.90 7.09
CA ASP A 151 -20.09 12.35 6.87
C ASP A 151 -18.86 13.02 7.50
N ASP A 152 -18.17 12.39 8.46
CA ASP A 152 -17.08 12.99 9.24
C ASP A 152 -15.68 12.45 8.90
N GLY A 153 -15.43 12.06 7.66
CA GLY A 153 -14.09 11.75 7.22
C GLY A 153 -13.56 10.35 7.54
N GLY A 154 -14.43 9.41 7.97
CA GLY A 154 -14.11 7.97 8.09
C GLY A 154 -12.69 7.62 8.56
N PRO A 155 -11.78 7.21 7.65
CA PRO A 155 -10.40 6.84 7.99
C PRO A 155 -9.60 7.97 8.64
N ALA A 156 -9.75 9.22 8.19
CA ALA A 156 -9.05 10.37 8.76
C ALA A 156 -9.48 10.64 10.21
N ALA A 157 -10.78 10.47 10.52
CA ALA A 157 -11.28 10.62 11.88
C ALA A 157 -10.75 9.52 12.81
N VAL A 158 -10.64 8.26 12.33
CA VAL A 158 -10.02 7.16 13.08
C VAL A 158 -8.56 7.50 13.41
N VAL A 159 -7.78 7.98 12.44
CA VAL A 159 -6.37 8.38 12.62
C VAL A 159 -6.25 9.49 13.66
N THR A 160 -7.11 10.52 13.58
CA THR A 160 -7.12 11.65 14.53
C THR A 160 -7.44 11.20 15.95
N ARG A 161 -8.43 10.34 16.13
CA ARG A 161 -8.81 9.80 17.45
C ARG A 161 -7.72 8.91 18.04
N LEU A 162 -7.10 8.08 17.20
CA LEU A 162 -5.99 7.22 17.61
C LEU A 162 -4.80 8.04 18.11
N ALA A 163 -4.35 9.05 17.34
CA ALA A 163 -3.26 9.93 17.72
C ALA A 163 -3.52 10.62 19.08
N LYS A 164 -4.76 11.10 19.29
CA LYS A 164 -5.19 11.70 20.56
C LYS A 164 -5.14 10.70 21.71
N HIS A 165 -5.56 9.45 21.49
CA HIS A 165 -5.57 8.41 22.53
C HIS A 165 -4.16 8.06 23.00
N VAL A 166 -3.22 7.86 22.07
CA VAL A 166 -1.83 7.50 22.40
C VAL A 166 -0.99 8.69 22.90
N GLY A 167 -1.53 9.93 22.77
CA GLY A 167 -0.82 11.15 23.14
C GLY A 167 0.36 11.47 22.25
N GLY A 168 0.33 11.07 20.98
CA GLY A 168 1.41 11.22 20.02
C GLY A 168 0.92 11.44 18.60
N PHE A 169 1.33 10.60 17.65
CA PHE A 169 0.89 10.72 16.27
C PHE A 169 0.36 9.40 15.70
N ALA A 170 -0.41 9.52 14.62
CA ALA A 170 -0.81 8.39 13.77
C ALA A 170 -0.74 8.78 12.30
N LEU A 171 -0.25 7.86 11.45
CA LEU A 171 -0.12 7.99 10.00
C LEU A 171 -0.72 6.78 9.32
N VAL A 172 -1.49 7.02 8.25
CA VAL A 172 -1.82 5.98 7.27
C VAL A 172 -0.99 6.25 6.02
N LEU A 173 -0.25 5.24 5.61
CA LEU A 173 0.61 5.24 4.43
C LEU A 173 0.02 4.29 3.39
N ASP A 174 0.15 4.66 2.11
CA ASP A 174 -0.15 3.76 1.00
C ASP A 174 0.91 2.64 0.86
N PRO A 175 0.76 1.67 -0.05
CA PRO A 175 1.77 0.64 -0.27
C PRO A 175 3.13 1.17 -0.73
N ALA A 176 3.19 2.36 -1.34
CA ALA A 176 4.43 3.02 -1.76
C ALA A 176 5.14 3.74 -0.61
N GLY A 177 4.42 4.00 0.51
CA GLY A 177 4.90 4.74 1.67
C GLY A 177 4.51 6.21 1.66
N SER A 178 3.66 6.64 0.71
CA SER A 178 3.13 8.02 0.67
C SER A 178 2.04 8.20 1.72
N VAL A 179 1.94 9.42 2.28
CA VAL A 179 0.98 9.71 3.34
C VAL A 179 -0.43 9.88 2.77
N VAL A 180 -1.36 9.04 3.24
CA VAL A 180 -2.79 9.14 2.94
C VAL A 180 -3.51 9.98 4.00
N HIS A 181 -3.24 9.72 5.28
CA HIS A 181 -3.79 10.46 6.41
C HIS A 181 -2.72 10.66 7.48
N ALA A 182 -2.71 11.81 8.13
CA ALA A 182 -1.79 12.16 9.20
C ALA A 182 -2.50 12.92 10.33
N SER A 183 -2.17 12.59 11.57
CA SER A 183 -2.58 13.37 12.75
C SER A 183 -1.49 13.33 13.82
N PRO A 184 -1.01 14.49 14.31
CA PRO A 184 -1.26 15.83 13.76
C PRO A 184 -0.64 15.99 12.35
N ALA A 185 -1.00 17.05 11.61
CA ALA A 185 -0.49 17.27 10.26
C ALA A 185 1.05 17.33 10.18
N SER A 186 1.71 17.79 11.24
CA SER A 186 3.18 17.81 11.35
C SER A 186 3.83 16.41 11.28
N ALA A 187 3.07 15.36 11.57
CA ALA A 187 3.56 13.98 11.51
C ALA A 187 3.87 13.50 10.09
N VAL A 188 3.45 14.23 9.04
CA VAL A 188 3.79 13.91 7.63
C VAL A 188 5.29 13.76 7.42
N ALA A 189 6.12 14.56 8.10
CA ALA A 189 7.57 14.47 8.01
C ALA A 189 8.14 13.12 8.45
N ARG A 190 7.43 12.39 9.33
CA ARG A 190 7.83 11.07 9.83
C ARG A 190 7.77 9.98 8.75
N ALA A 191 6.99 10.18 7.69
CA ALA A 191 6.88 9.21 6.60
C ALA A 191 8.26 8.92 5.96
N THR A 192 9.09 9.95 5.80
CA THR A 192 10.44 9.81 5.24
C THR A 192 11.33 8.95 6.13
N GLU A 193 11.26 9.11 7.46
CA GLU A 193 12.01 8.32 8.44
C GLU A 193 11.57 6.86 8.44
N LEU A 194 10.29 6.61 8.21
CA LEU A 194 9.69 5.27 8.21
C LEU A 194 9.79 4.54 6.85
N ALA A 195 10.23 5.22 5.80
CA ALA A 195 10.25 4.66 4.44
C ALA A 195 11.06 3.35 4.34
N GLY A 196 12.21 3.27 5.03
CA GLY A 196 13.03 2.05 5.09
C GLY A 196 12.30 0.87 5.74
N GLU A 197 11.55 1.11 6.83
CA GLU A 197 10.79 0.08 7.52
C GLU A 197 9.57 -0.38 6.70
N VAL A 198 8.87 0.54 6.04
CA VAL A 198 7.78 0.24 5.11
C VAL A 198 8.28 -0.66 3.98
N ALA A 199 9.42 -0.32 3.37
CA ALA A 199 10.02 -1.13 2.31
C ALA A 199 10.39 -2.55 2.80
N ARG A 200 10.87 -2.68 4.04
CA ARG A 200 11.21 -3.95 4.67
C ARG A 200 9.99 -4.81 5.02
N LEU A 201 8.87 -4.19 5.40
CA LEU A 201 7.63 -4.88 5.77
C LEU A 201 6.79 -5.27 4.56
N ARG A 202 6.80 -4.50 3.49
CA ARG A 202 5.99 -4.71 2.27
C ARG A 202 6.01 -6.15 1.75
N PRO A 203 7.17 -6.82 1.57
CA PRO A 203 7.21 -8.19 1.07
C PRO A 203 6.71 -9.23 2.07
N LYS A 204 6.64 -8.88 3.37
CA LYS A 204 6.26 -9.82 4.45
C LYS A 204 4.74 -9.96 4.64
N GLY A 205 3.94 -9.14 3.95
CA GLY A 205 2.48 -9.16 4.00
C GLY A 205 1.89 -8.70 5.35
N LEU A 206 0.71 -9.24 5.70
CA LEU A 206 -0.09 -8.77 6.84
C LEU A 206 0.38 -9.27 8.22
N LEU A 207 1.29 -10.24 8.27
CA LEU A 207 1.71 -10.88 9.53
C LEU A 207 2.91 -10.20 10.20
N ALA A 208 3.55 -9.25 9.53
CA ALA A 208 4.76 -8.60 10.02
C ALA A 208 4.44 -7.19 10.53
N SER A 209 4.85 -6.90 11.76
CA SER A 209 4.86 -5.56 12.33
C SER A 209 6.29 -5.15 12.68
N ALA A 210 6.54 -3.87 12.84
CA ALA A 210 7.80 -3.35 13.33
C ALA A 210 7.57 -2.40 14.51
N VAL A 211 8.49 -2.43 15.46
CA VAL A 211 8.59 -1.42 16.51
C VAL A 211 9.92 -0.72 16.33
N VAL A 212 9.87 0.60 16.18
CA VAL A 212 11.04 1.46 16.10
C VAL A 212 11.10 2.25 17.38
N SER A 213 12.14 2.03 18.19
CA SER A 213 12.33 2.72 19.46
C SER A 213 13.42 3.78 19.28
N GLY A 214 13.08 5.04 19.49
CA GLY A 214 14.02 6.16 19.63
C GLY A 214 14.33 6.46 21.10
N ALA A 215 15.11 7.51 21.36
CA ALA A 215 15.45 7.93 22.74
C ALA A 215 14.21 8.37 23.53
N ASP A 216 13.27 9.06 22.86
CA ASP A 216 12.10 9.68 23.49
C ASP A 216 10.77 9.28 22.83
N GLU A 217 10.76 8.28 21.95
CA GLU A 217 9.57 7.92 21.18
C GLU A 217 9.55 6.44 20.80
N TYR A 218 8.37 5.85 20.88
CA TYR A 218 8.09 4.47 20.45
C TYR A 218 7.12 4.50 19.27
N VAL A 219 7.54 3.99 18.12
CA VAL A 219 6.72 3.93 16.92
C VAL A 219 6.40 2.48 16.59
N VAL A 220 5.12 2.17 16.47
CA VAL A 220 4.61 0.87 16.02
C VAL A 220 4.13 1.01 14.58
N LEU A 221 4.63 0.16 13.69
CA LEU A 221 4.24 0.10 12.29
C LEU A 221 3.54 -1.23 12.01
N GLN A 222 2.28 -1.17 11.56
CA GLN A 222 1.46 -2.35 11.25
C GLN A 222 0.89 -2.26 9.84
N PRO A 223 0.88 -3.38 9.06
CA PRO A 223 0.28 -3.41 7.74
C PRO A 223 -1.24 -3.36 7.82
N LEU A 224 -1.85 -2.69 6.84
CA LEU A 224 -3.29 -2.62 6.64
C LEU A 224 -3.70 -3.53 5.48
N GLY A 225 -4.82 -4.24 5.62
CA GLY A 225 -5.39 -5.12 4.60
C GLY A 225 -6.23 -6.23 5.19
N VAL A 226 -7.01 -6.94 4.36
CA VAL A 226 -7.90 -8.03 4.79
C VAL A 226 -7.41 -9.39 4.33
N ARG A 227 -6.74 -9.48 3.15
CA ARG A 227 -6.21 -10.72 2.57
C ARG A 227 -4.96 -10.44 1.74
N GLY A 228 -3.98 -11.35 1.77
CA GLY A 228 -2.82 -11.32 0.88
C GLY A 228 -1.83 -10.20 1.16
N ARG A 229 -1.63 -9.30 0.22
CA ARG A 229 -0.65 -8.20 0.32
C ARG A 229 -1.14 -7.08 1.21
N ALA A 230 -0.20 -6.37 1.84
CA ALA A 230 -0.50 -5.12 2.53
C ALA A 230 -1.00 -4.07 1.53
N ARG A 231 -2.12 -3.42 1.86
CA ARG A 231 -2.76 -2.35 1.08
C ARG A 231 -2.38 -0.96 1.59
N GLY A 232 -1.63 -0.91 2.66
CA GLY A 232 -1.13 0.28 3.32
C GLY A 232 -0.49 -0.07 4.64
N PHE A 233 -0.09 0.95 5.38
CA PHE A 233 0.53 0.79 6.69
C PHE A 233 -0.05 1.82 7.66
N LEU A 234 -0.23 1.42 8.92
CA LEU A 234 -0.52 2.30 10.02
C LEU A 234 0.75 2.46 10.86
N ALA A 235 1.24 3.68 11.00
CA ALA A 235 2.30 4.03 11.94
C ALA A 235 1.69 4.80 13.11
N VAL A 236 2.02 4.40 14.34
CA VAL A 236 1.56 5.03 15.58
C VAL A 236 2.76 5.32 16.46
N GLY A 237 3.01 6.58 16.74
CA GLY A 237 4.08 7.02 17.63
C GLY A 237 3.54 7.53 18.96
N ALA A 238 4.18 7.15 20.05
CA ALA A 238 3.83 7.55 21.41
C ALA A 238 5.09 7.91 22.22
N PRO A 239 4.99 8.81 23.22
CA PRO A 239 6.12 9.21 24.06
C PRO A 239 6.56 8.12 25.04
N ARG A 240 5.83 7.02 25.15
CA ARG A 240 6.09 5.87 26.02
C ARG A 240 5.72 4.57 25.30
N PRO A 241 6.23 3.42 25.76
CA PRO A 241 5.75 2.12 25.27
C PRO A 241 4.25 2.01 25.41
N LEU A 242 3.59 1.43 24.39
CA LEU A 242 2.15 1.21 24.39
C LEU A 242 1.78 0.19 25.47
N SER A 243 0.81 0.52 26.32
CA SER A 243 0.21 -0.43 27.25
C SER A 243 -0.59 -1.51 26.50
N ALA A 244 -0.97 -2.59 27.19
CA ALA A 244 -1.84 -3.62 26.61
C ALA A 244 -3.18 -3.03 26.09
N ASN A 245 -3.73 -2.06 26.81
CA ASN A 245 -4.94 -1.33 26.39
C ASN A 245 -4.69 -0.47 25.15
N ASP A 246 -3.59 0.28 25.09
CA ASP A 246 -3.21 1.06 23.91
C ASP A 246 -3.05 0.15 22.69
N GLN A 247 -2.40 -0.99 22.85
CA GLN A 247 -2.21 -1.99 21.78
C GLN A 247 -3.56 -2.55 21.29
N ALA A 248 -4.52 -2.79 22.19
CA ALA A 248 -5.87 -3.22 21.81
C ALA A 248 -6.60 -2.15 20.97
N VAL A 249 -6.44 -0.87 21.32
CA VAL A 249 -6.99 0.27 20.56
C VAL A 249 -6.33 0.39 19.20
N VAL A 250 -5.00 0.25 19.10
CA VAL A 250 -4.25 0.22 17.83
C VAL A 250 -4.73 -0.93 16.94
N ASN A 251 -4.86 -2.14 17.47
CA ASN A 251 -5.33 -3.31 16.72
C ASN A 251 -6.76 -3.12 16.19
N LEU A 252 -7.63 -2.48 16.97
CA LEU A 252 -8.96 -2.12 16.48
C LEU A 252 -8.89 -1.09 15.35
N ALA A 253 -8.03 -0.08 15.47
CA ALA A 253 -7.84 0.92 14.40
C ALA A 253 -7.31 0.26 13.11
N VAL A 254 -6.35 -0.68 13.20
CA VAL A 254 -5.88 -1.49 12.05
C VAL A 254 -7.04 -2.23 11.40
N SER A 255 -7.90 -2.86 12.19
CA SER A 255 -9.07 -3.59 11.65
C SER A 255 -10.07 -2.68 10.94
N LEU A 256 -10.39 -1.52 11.55
CA LEU A 256 -11.31 -0.54 10.98
C LEU A 256 -10.76 0.09 9.69
N LEU A 257 -9.49 0.49 9.69
CA LEU A 257 -8.82 1.07 8.52
C LEU A 257 -8.67 0.04 7.40
N SER A 258 -8.33 -1.21 7.73
CA SER A 258 -8.27 -2.31 6.75
C SER A 258 -9.63 -2.57 6.10
N LEU A 259 -10.71 -2.54 6.89
CA LEU A 259 -12.07 -2.68 6.37
C LEU A 259 -12.48 -1.49 5.49
N ALA A 260 -12.10 -0.27 5.87
CA ALA A 260 -12.36 0.94 5.07
C ALA A 260 -11.66 0.87 3.71
N LEU A 261 -10.39 0.46 3.69
CA LEU A 261 -9.63 0.24 2.45
C LEU A 261 -10.29 -0.84 1.56
N ALA A 262 -10.69 -1.97 2.14
CA ALA A 262 -11.35 -3.04 1.39
C ALA A 262 -12.72 -2.60 0.82
N ARG A 263 -13.49 -1.79 1.55
CA ARG A 263 -14.75 -1.23 1.06
C ARG A 263 -14.53 -0.22 -0.07
N SER A 264 -13.51 0.64 0.04
CA SER A 264 -13.16 1.60 -1.01
C SER A 264 -12.77 0.88 -2.30
N GLU A 265 -11.91 -0.14 -2.21
CA GLU A 265 -11.53 -0.98 -3.36
C GLU A 265 -12.74 -1.71 -3.98
N GLY A 266 -13.59 -2.30 -3.15
CA GLY A 266 -14.80 -2.98 -3.61
C GLY A 266 -15.77 -2.05 -4.33
N ARG A 267 -15.94 -0.81 -3.83
CA ARG A 267 -16.74 0.21 -4.50
C ARG A 267 -16.13 0.62 -5.82
N THR A 268 -14.83 0.92 -5.85
CA THR A 268 -14.11 1.27 -7.07
C THR A 268 -14.14 0.14 -8.11
N ALA A 269 -13.99 -1.12 -7.69
CA ALA A 269 -14.11 -2.27 -8.58
C ALA A 269 -15.53 -2.44 -9.14
N SER A 270 -16.57 -2.23 -8.31
CA SER A 270 -17.97 -2.25 -8.74
C SER A 270 -18.27 -1.12 -9.73
N GLU A 271 -17.81 0.10 -9.45
CA GLU A 271 -17.96 1.25 -10.35
C GLU A 271 -17.27 1.00 -11.69
N ARG A 272 -16.04 0.43 -11.69
CA ARG A 272 -15.36 0.00 -12.92
C ARG A 272 -16.14 -1.08 -13.67
N GLY A 273 -16.68 -2.07 -12.96
CA GLY A 273 -17.54 -3.11 -13.58
C GLY A 273 -18.76 -2.52 -14.27
N VAL A 274 -19.45 -1.57 -13.64
CA VAL A 274 -20.59 -0.86 -14.25
C VAL A 274 -20.15 -0.06 -15.47
N ARG A 275 -19.02 0.66 -15.39
CA ARG A 275 -18.47 1.39 -16.55
C ARG A 275 -18.11 0.45 -17.70
N ALA A 276 -17.44 -0.66 -17.40
CA ALA A 276 -17.09 -1.65 -18.43
C ALA A 276 -18.33 -2.24 -19.11
N ALA A 277 -19.38 -2.56 -18.35
CA ALA A 277 -20.66 -3.00 -18.93
C ALA A 277 -21.30 -1.92 -19.81
N ALA A 278 -21.28 -0.67 -19.38
CA ALA A 278 -21.81 0.44 -20.16
C ALA A 278 -20.99 0.69 -21.45
N VAL A 279 -19.64 0.62 -21.40
CA VAL A 279 -18.82 0.72 -22.63
C VAL A 279 -19.10 -0.44 -23.58
N ARG A 280 -19.30 -1.65 -23.07
CA ARG A 280 -19.70 -2.80 -23.90
C ARG A 280 -21.03 -2.55 -24.59
N LEU A 281 -22.06 -2.12 -23.85
CA LEU A 281 -23.37 -1.76 -24.43
C LEU A 281 -23.27 -0.64 -25.46
N LEU A 282 -22.37 0.34 -25.23
CA LEU A 282 -22.11 1.38 -26.21
C LEU A 282 -21.54 0.82 -27.50
N LEU A 283 -20.56 -0.06 -27.43
CA LEU A 283 -19.93 -0.71 -28.59
C LEU A 283 -20.91 -1.66 -29.33
N ASP A 284 -21.83 -2.27 -28.60
CA ASP A 284 -22.89 -3.13 -29.14
C ASP A 284 -24.06 -2.31 -29.75
N GLY A 285 -24.00 -0.97 -29.73
CA GLY A 285 -24.96 -0.06 -30.36
C GLY A 285 -26.16 0.30 -29.51
N HIS A 286 -26.07 0.13 -28.21
CA HIS A 286 -27.14 0.49 -27.28
C HIS A 286 -26.95 1.87 -26.63
N ALA A 287 -26.30 2.81 -27.32
CA ALA A 287 -26.02 4.14 -26.82
C ALA A 287 -27.27 4.90 -26.33
N GLN A 288 -28.41 4.74 -27.03
CA GLN A 288 -29.69 5.37 -26.70
C GLN A 288 -30.28 4.89 -25.37
N SER A 289 -29.91 3.68 -24.92
CA SER A 289 -30.36 3.08 -23.67
C SER A 289 -29.48 3.48 -22.46
N LEU A 290 -28.37 4.16 -22.71
CA LEU A 290 -27.41 4.55 -21.67
C LEU A 290 -27.69 5.95 -21.15
N PRO A 291 -27.65 6.17 -19.83
CA PRO A 291 -27.77 7.49 -19.21
C PRO A 291 -26.43 8.25 -19.30
N LEU A 292 -26.03 8.65 -20.53
CA LEU A 292 -24.72 9.24 -20.81
C LEU A 292 -24.40 10.44 -19.91
N ASP A 293 -25.44 11.22 -19.53
CA ASP A 293 -25.27 12.39 -18.65
C ASP A 293 -24.86 11.95 -17.23
N GLN A 294 -25.46 10.89 -16.69
CA GLN A 294 -25.13 10.36 -15.36
C GLN A 294 -23.76 9.66 -15.32
N LEU A 295 -23.33 9.14 -16.48
CA LEU A 295 -22.01 8.51 -16.64
C LEU A 295 -20.90 9.53 -16.90
N GLY A 296 -21.23 10.81 -17.07
CA GLY A 296 -20.26 11.86 -17.43
C GLY A 296 -19.82 11.81 -18.90
N TRP A 297 -20.57 11.15 -19.77
CA TRP A 297 -20.24 10.90 -21.19
C TRP A 297 -21.09 11.73 -22.17
N THR A 298 -21.64 12.83 -21.71
CA THR A 298 -22.49 13.73 -22.54
C THR A 298 -21.81 14.17 -23.82
N SER A 299 -20.50 14.37 -23.79
CA SER A 299 -19.68 14.78 -24.94
C SER A 299 -19.63 13.75 -26.08
N LEU A 300 -19.97 12.48 -25.83
CA LEU A 300 -20.08 11.47 -26.87
C LEU A 300 -21.25 11.72 -27.84
N ARG A 301 -22.21 12.56 -27.46
CA ARG A 301 -23.27 13.04 -28.37
C ARG A 301 -22.75 14.01 -29.43
N ALA A 302 -21.60 14.64 -29.16
CA ALA A 302 -20.91 15.48 -30.14
C ALA A 302 -20.13 14.59 -31.11
N ARG A 303 -20.58 14.55 -32.36
CA ARG A 303 -20.01 13.69 -33.42
C ARG A 303 -18.91 14.42 -34.19
N PRO A 304 -17.90 13.70 -34.74
CA PRO A 304 -17.69 12.26 -34.66
C PRO A 304 -16.98 11.84 -33.38
N VAL A 305 -17.16 10.55 -33.02
CA VAL A 305 -16.34 9.88 -31.99
C VAL A 305 -15.32 8.96 -32.66
N ARG A 306 -14.29 8.54 -31.90
CA ARG A 306 -13.30 7.54 -32.33
C ARG A 306 -13.12 6.51 -31.22
N VAL A 307 -12.88 5.25 -31.60
CA VAL A 307 -12.47 4.22 -30.66
C VAL A 307 -10.95 4.25 -30.54
N VAL A 308 -10.46 4.26 -29.32
CA VAL A 308 -9.04 4.19 -28.98
C VAL A 308 -8.80 2.90 -28.23
N VAL A 309 -7.75 2.18 -28.61
CA VAL A 309 -7.29 0.96 -27.96
C VAL A 309 -5.89 1.21 -27.44
N VAL A 310 -5.70 1.11 -26.14
CA VAL A 310 -4.45 1.44 -25.47
C VAL A 310 -3.88 0.20 -24.82
N ARG A 311 -2.62 -0.12 -25.07
CA ARG A 311 -1.90 -1.18 -24.39
C ARG A 311 -1.23 -0.63 -23.14
N ALA A 312 -1.65 -1.12 -21.97
CA ALA A 312 -1.00 -0.81 -20.70
C ALA A 312 0.42 -1.41 -20.64
N ALA A 313 1.26 -0.84 -19.81
CA ALA A 313 2.63 -1.31 -19.61
C ALA A 313 2.69 -2.73 -19.02
N ASP A 314 1.70 -3.05 -18.17
CA ASP A 314 1.53 -4.38 -17.55
C ASP A 314 0.05 -4.79 -17.60
N ALA A 315 -0.21 -6.10 -17.56
CA ALA A 315 -1.55 -6.69 -17.55
C ALA A 315 -2.13 -6.87 -16.13
N ASP A 316 -1.43 -6.39 -15.10
CA ASP A 316 -1.94 -6.51 -13.74
C ASP A 316 -3.12 -5.53 -13.50
N PRO A 317 -4.07 -5.85 -12.58
CA PRO A 317 -5.24 -5.02 -12.34
C PRO A 317 -4.94 -3.59 -11.86
N ALA A 318 -3.78 -3.36 -11.23
CA ALA A 318 -3.40 -2.03 -10.76
C ALA A 318 -2.86 -1.18 -11.92
N ALA A 319 -2.05 -1.74 -12.81
CA ALA A 319 -1.58 -1.08 -14.02
C ALA A 319 -2.74 -0.72 -14.96
N LEU A 320 -3.69 -1.65 -15.14
CA LEU A 320 -4.89 -1.39 -15.94
C LEU A 320 -5.76 -0.28 -15.33
N ALA A 321 -5.92 -0.27 -14.01
CA ALA A 321 -6.66 0.80 -13.33
C ALA A 321 -5.98 2.16 -13.48
N ALA A 322 -4.66 2.22 -13.36
CA ALA A 322 -3.89 3.45 -13.55
C ALA A 322 -3.98 3.94 -15.01
N ALA A 323 -3.94 3.05 -15.98
CA ALA A 323 -4.13 3.38 -17.39
C ALA A 323 -5.56 3.88 -17.68
N GLU A 324 -6.61 3.30 -17.06
CA GLU A 324 -7.99 3.82 -17.14
C GLU A 324 -8.09 5.26 -16.59
N GLU A 325 -7.57 5.50 -15.39
CA GLU A 325 -7.58 6.83 -14.75
C GLU A 325 -6.84 7.86 -15.59
N ARG A 326 -5.68 7.49 -16.12
CA ARG A 326 -4.90 8.33 -17.04
C ARG A 326 -5.68 8.69 -18.30
N LEU A 327 -6.36 7.72 -18.93
CA LEU A 327 -7.17 7.97 -20.11
C LEU A 327 -8.38 8.87 -19.83
N VAL A 328 -9.04 8.72 -18.69
CA VAL A 328 -10.14 9.60 -18.28
C VAL A 328 -9.66 11.05 -18.12
N GLU A 329 -8.46 11.23 -17.57
CA GLU A 329 -7.85 12.56 -17.39
C GLU A 329 -7.48 13.20 -18.73
N VAL A 330 -6.85 12.43 -19.63
CA VAL A 330 -6.36 12.92 -20.93
C VAL A 330 -7.48 13.10 -21.95
N LEU A 331 -8.54 12.28 -21.86
CA LEU A 331 -9.69 12.28 -22.77
C LEU A 331 -10.99 12.61 -22.00
N PRO A 332 -11.17 13.85 -21.57
CA PRO A 332 -12.34 14.22 -20.77
C PRO A 332 -13.65 13.92 -21.50
N GLY A 333 -14.60 13.35 -20.78
CA GLY A 333 -15.92 12.99 -21.32
C GLY A 333 -15.96 11.74 -22.20
N SER A 334 -14.88 10.97 -22.23
CA SER A 334 -14.79 9.69 -22.94
C SER A 334 -15.29 8.53 -22.09
N ALA A 335 -15.80 7.50 -22.73
CA ALA A 335 -16.18 6.24 -22.12
C ALA A 335 -14.95 5.31 -22.11
N VAL A 336 -14.37 5.06 -20.94
CA VAL A 336 -13.12 4.29 -20.77
C VAL A 336 -13.38 3.05 -19.95
N ALA A 337 -12.85 1.89 -20.37
CA ALA A 337 -12.86 0.67 -19.59
C ALA A 337 -11.77 -0.33 -20.01
N ALA A 338 -11.22 -1.05 -19.04
CA ALA A 338 -10.30 -2.18 -19.26
C ALA A 338 -11.03 -3.53 -19.33
N GLY A 339 -10.33 -4.56 -19.81
CA GLY A 339 -10.79 -5.94 -19.77
C GLY A 339 -11.99 -6.26 -20.68
N LEU A 340 -12.25 -5.43 -21.67
CA LEU A 340 -13.34 -5.65 -22.63
C LEU A 340 -12.96 -6.61 -23.77
N LEU A 341 -11.69 -6.82 -24.03
CA LEU A 341 -11.17 -7.73 -25.04
C LEU A 341 -10.66 -9.01 -24.38
N PRO A 342 -11.35 -10.15 -24.52
CA PRO A 342 -10.93 -11.41 -23.89
C PRO A 342 -9.60 -11.94 -24.42
N ASP A 343 -9.28 -11.64 -25.68
CA ASP A 343 -8.08 -12.04 -26.41
C ASP A 343 -6.85 -11.16 -26.13
N ASP A 344 -7.05 -9.97 -25.51
CA ASP A 344 -5.98 -9.09 -25.09
C ASP A 344 -6.32 -8.39 -23.75
N PRO A 345 -6.07 -9.02 -22.61
CA PRO A 345 -6.43 -8.50 -21.29
C PRO A 345 -5.62 -7.28 -20.87
N ALA A 346 -4.47 -7.00 -21.50
CA ALA A 346 -3.61 -5.85 -21.21
C ALA A 346 -4.08 -4.55 -21.86
N VAL A 347 -5.30 -4.54 -22.42
CA VAL A 347 -5.81 -3.42 -23.19
C VAL A 347 -6.90 -2.66 -22.44
N VAL A 348 -6.84 -1.33 -22.52
CA VAL A 348 -7.88 -0.39 -22.12
C VAL A 348 -8.53 0.20 -23.38
N LEU A 349 -9.87 0.20 -23.43
CA LEU A 349 -10.64 0.80 -24.50
C LEU A 349 -11.18 2.16 -24.10
N ALA A 350 -11.16 3.11 -25.03
CA ALA A 350 -11.86 4.37 -24.89
C ALA A 350 -12.71 4.66 -26.13
N VAL A 351 -13.95 5.14 -25.93
CA VAL A 351 -14.74 5.80 -26.96
C VAL A 351 -14.67 7.28 -26.66
N ALA A 352 -14.00 8.05 -27.52
CA ALA A 352 -13.66 9.44 -27.27
C ALA A 352 -14.24 10.37 -28.34
N PRO A 353 -14.68 11.59 -27.99
CA PRO A 353 -14.95 12.63 -28.98
C PRO A 353 -13.68 12.92 -29.80
N ALA A 354 -13.81 13.06 -31.10
CA ALA A 354 -12.67 13.34 -31.98
C ALA A 354 -11.91 14.61 -31.56
N ALA A 355 -12.62 15.63 -31.10
CA ALA A 355 -12.03 16.88 -30.60
C ALA A 355 -11.17 16.68 -29.34
N ALA A 356 -11.54 15.78 -28.43
CA ALA A 356 -10.75 15.46 -27.24
C ALA A 356 -9.42 14.75 -27.61
N LEU A 357 -9.48 13.87 -28.61
CA LEU A 357 -8.29 13.20 -29.16
C LEU A 357 -7.34 14.17 -29.87
N ASP A 358 -7.86 15.12 -30.62
CA ASP A 358 -7.05 16.12 -31.30
C ASP A 358 -6.39 17.08 -30.31
N ALA A 359 -7.10 17.43 -29.22
CA ALA A 359 -6.55 18.24 -28.13
C ALA A 359 -5.46 17.51 -27.32
N ALA A 360 -5.63 16.21 -27.07
CA ALA A 360 -4.66 15.39 -26.33
C ALA A 360 -3.34 15.20 -27.11
N GLY A 361 -3.42 15.13 -28.43
CA GLY A 361 -2.25 14.90 -29.30
C GLY A 361 -1.56 13.53 -29.05
N ALA A 362 -0.46 13.30 -29.75
CA ALA A 362 0.29 12.05 -29.63
C ALA A 362 0.96 11.87 -28.25
N GLY A 363 1.52 12.95 -27.69
CA GLY A 363 2.23 12.93 -26.41
C GLY A 363 1.32 12.76 -25.19
N GLY A 364 0.01 13.03 -25.33
CA GLY A 364 -0.94 12.83 -24.21
C GLY A 364 -1.41 11.39 -24.03
N LEU A 365 -1.41 10.59 -25.10
CA LEU A 365 -1.98 9.22 -25.09
C LEU A 365 -0.95 8.11 -24.96
N ALA A 366 0.25 8.28 -25.50
CA ALA A 366 1.33 7.32 -25.43
C ALA A 366 2.65 8.08 -25.69
N ALA A 367 3.22 8.65 -24.64
CA ALA A 367 4.56 9.22 -24.71
C ALA A 367 5.61 8.11 -24.71
N PRO A 368 6.78 8.29 -25.36
CA PRO A 368 7.84 7.28 -25.39
C PRO A 368 8.35 6.84 -24.01
N ASP A 369 8.22 7.72 -23.02
CA ASP A 369 8.67 7.49 -21.63
C ASP A 369 7.49 7.29 -20.66
N ASP A 370 6.28 6.94 -21.16
CA ASP A 370 5.12 6.71 -20.31
C ASP A 370 5.16 5.32 -19.69
N ASP A 371 5.34 5.26 -18.37
CA ASP A 371 5.39 4.01 -17.60
C ASP A 371 4.03 3.28 -17.53
N LEU A 372 2.93 3.91 -17.92
CA LEU A 372 1.57 3.38 -17.83
C LEU A 372 1.04 2.87 -19.18
N VAL A 373 1.43 3.51 -20.28
CA VAL A 373 0.91 3.25 -21.63
C VAL A 373 2.05 3.07 -22.62
N ARG A 374 2.16 1.88 -23.21
CA ARG A 374 3.19 1.57 -24.23
C ARG A 374 2.79 2.02 -25.63
N ALA A 375 1.56 1.71 -26.01
CA ALA A 375 1.10 1.96 -27.36
C ALA A 375 -0.39 2.29 -27.38
N ALA A 376 -0.82 3.10 -28.35
CA ALA A 376 -2.21 3.41 -28.59
C ALA A 376 -2.54 3.34 -30.09
N GLY A 377 -3.65 2.67 -30.41
CA GLY A 377 -4.24 2.62 -31.73
C GLY A 377 -5.55 3.41 -31.78
N VAL A 378 -5.72 4.26 -32.77
CA VAL A 378 -6.92 5.07 -32.96
C VAL A 378 -7.64 4.64 -34.25
N GLY A 379 -8.92 4.33 -34.13
CA GLY A 379 -9.79 4.01 -35.27
C GLY A 379 -10.22 5.27 -36.03
N ASP A 380 -10.93 5.04 -37.13
CA ASP A 380 -11.55 6.09 -37.90
C ASP A 380 -12.75 6.74 -37.18
N ALA A 381 -13.24 7.83 -37.76
CA ALA A 381 -14.40 8.53 -37.25
C ALA A 381 -15.65 7.62 -37.27
N ALA A 382 -16.40 7.63 -36.19
CA ALA A 382 -17.59 6.81 -36.00
C ALA A 382 -18.75 7.63 -35.45
N ASP A 383 -19.94 7.12 -35.61
CA ASP A 383 -21.16 7.61 -34.99
C ASP A 383 -21.50 6.72 -33.80
N VAL A 384 -21.73 7.31 -32.64
CA VAL A 384 -22.06 6.57 -31.41
C VAL A 384 -23.40 5.82 -31.48
N ASP A 385 -24.31 6.30 -32.33
CA ASP A 385 -25.63 5.69 -32.54
C ASP A 385 -25.63 4.61 -33.67
N ASP A 386 -24.49 4.42 -34.38
CA ASP A 386 -24.32 3.38 -35.40
C ASP A 386 -23.34 2.29 -34.91
N PRO A 387 -23.85 1.12 -34.46
CA PRO A 387 -23.02 0.03 -33.97
C PRO A 387 -22.02 -0.50 -34.99
N ALA A 388 -22.42 -0.52 -36.27
CA ALA A 388 -21.54 -0.97 -37.35
C ALA A 388 -20.35 0.01 -37.52
N SER A 389 -20.59 1.29 -37.34
CA SER A 389 -19.56 2.33 -37.37
C SER A 389 -18.59 2.20 -36.19
N LEU A 390 -19.09 2.02 -34.97
CA LEU A 390 -18.26 1.79 -33.78
C LEU A 390 -17.44 0.49 -33.87
N GLY A 391 -18.06 -0.58 -34.34
CA GLY A 391 -17.38 -1.86 -34.56
C GLY A 391 -16.24 -1.76 -35.58
N ARG A 392 -16.46 -1.01 -36.70
CA ARG A 392 -15.38 -0.72 -37.66
C ARG A 392 -14.26 0.10 -37.03
N SER A 393 -14.61 1.15 -36.30
CA SER A 393 -13.61 2.00 -35.61
C SER A 393 -12.79 1.18 -34.61
N LEU A 394 -13.40 0.27 -33.84
CA LEU A 394 -12.71 -0.66 -32.93
C LEU A 394 -11.75 -1.59 -33.70
N ALA A 395 -12.23 -2.24 -34.77
CA ALA A 395 -11.39 -3.12 -35.57
C ALA A 395 -10.18 -2.38 -36.15
N ARG A 396 -10.37 -1.13 -36.61
CA ARG A 396 -9.31 -0.27 -37.15
C ARG A 396 -8.36 0.23 -36.08
N ALA A 397 -8.86 0.58 -34.88
CA ALA A 397 -8.02 0.91 -33.73
C ALA A 397 -7.10 -0.25 -33.33
N ARG A 398 -7.63 -1.48 -33.29
CA ARG A 398 -6.84 -2.69 -33.02
C ARG A 398 -5.74 -2.91 -34.06
N ARG A 399 -6.06 -2.71 -35.33
CA ARG A 399 -5.06 -2.79 -36.42
C ARG A 399 -3.99 -1.71 -36.29
N ALA A 400 -4.39 -0.49 -35.95
CA ALA A 400 -3.42 0.58 -35.71
C ALA A 400 -2.49 0.26 -34.56
N LEU A 401 -3.00 -0.33 -33.45
CA LEU A 401 -2.21 -0.81 -32.35
C LEU A 401 -1.24 -1.93 -32.75
N ALA A 402 -1.70 -2.90 -33.56
CA ALA A 402 -0.89 -4.02 -34.00
C ALA A 402 0.21 -3.65 -35.01
N ALA A 403 0.06 -2.53 -35.73
CA ALA A 403 1.00 -2.09 -36.75
C ALA A 403 2.28 -1.44 -36.21
N GLY A 404 2.45 -1.31 -34.89
CA GLY A 404 3.66 -0.72 -34.30
C GLY A 404 3.93 -1.14 -32.88
N ALA A 405 5.20 -1.09 -32.46
CA ALA A 405 5.63 -1.54 -31.15
C ALA A 405 5.26 -0.53 -30.05
N ASP A 406 5.48 0.77 -30.26
CA ASP A 406 5.32 1.83 -29.27
C ASP A 406 4.72 3.12 -29.86
N GLY A 407 4.07 3.93 -29.04
CA GLY A 407 3.53 5.23 -29.37
C GLY A 407 2.11 5.22 -29.95
N LEU A 408 1.64 6.39 -30.35
CA LEU A 408 0.30 6.61 -30.91
C LEU A 408 0.29 6.36 -32.41
N ARG A 409 -0.67 5.54 -32.88
CA ARG A 409 -0.93 5.32 -34.31
C ARG A 409 -2.39 5.52 -34.64
N ARG A 410 -2.67 6.31 -35.67
CA ARG A 410 -4.02 6.45 -36.24
C ARG A 410 -4.16 5.50 -37.42
N TYR A 411 -5.31 4.85 -37.55
CA TYR A 411 -5.58 3.99 -38.70
C TYR A 411 -5.46 4.75 -40.03
N ASP A 412 -5.90 6.01 -40.05
CA ASP A 412 -5.84 6.89 -41.22
C ASP A 412 -4.37 7.11 -41.72
N ASP A 413 -3.37 6.98 -40.82
CA ASP A 413 -1.95 7.18 -41.13
C ASP A 413 -1.26 5.90 -41.66
N LEU A 414 -1.93 4.74 -41.57
CA LEU A 414 -1.33 3.45 -41.98
C LEU A 414 -1.22 3.26 -43.48
N GLY A 415 -1.50 4.26 -44.27
CA GLY A 415 -1.41 4.21 -45.75
C GLY A 415 -2.31 3.11 -46.33
N GLY A 416 -3.19 3.44 -47.26
CA GLY A 416 -4.25 2.55 -47.78
C GLY A 416 -3.80 1.36 -48.60
N GLY A 417 -2.72 0.64 -48.20
CA GLY A 417 -2.28 -0.60 -48.82
C GLY A 417 -3.25 -1.78 -48.55
N LEU A 418 -3.17 -2.81 -49.37
CA LEU A 418 -3.97 -4.03 -49.25
C LEU A 418 -3.82 -4.69 -47.87
N GLU A 419 -2.63 -4.55 -47.24
CA GLU A 419 -2.31 -5.08 -45.92
C GLU A 419 -3.20 -4.51 -44.82
N ALA A 420 -3.60 -3.24 -44.93
CA ALA A 420 -4.52 -2.62 -43.99
C ALA A 420 -5.94 -3.22 -43.99
N LEU A 421 -6.29 -3.97 -45.00
CA LEU A 421 -7.60 -4.65 -45.14
C LEU A 421 -7.62 -6.08 -44.58
N LEU A 422 -6.42 -6.68 -44.33
CA LEU A 422 -6.30 -8.07 -43.88
C LEU A 422 -6.26 -8.16 -42.36
N ASP A 423 -6.85 -9.22 -41.82
CA ASP A 423 -6.61 -9.59 -40.42
C ASP A 423 -5.15 -10.05 -40.24
N PRO A 424 -4.36 -9.47 -39.33
CA PRO A 424 -2.94 -9.77 -39.22
C PRO A 424 -2.65 -11.24 -38.95
N ALA A 425 -3.38 -11.87 -38.01
CA ALA A 425 -3.14 -13.26 -37.64
C ALA A 425 -3.53 -14.23 -38.78
N ALA A 426 -4.66 -13.97 -39.46
CA ALA A 426 -5.05 -14.71 -40.61
C ALA A 426 -4.10 -14.56 -41.80
N ALA A 427 -3.59 -13.33 -42.00
CA ALA A 427 -2.61 -13.04 -43.06
C ALA A 427 -1.25 -13.68 -42.77
N ASP A 428 -0.80 -13.70 -41.53
CA ASP A 428 0.45 -14.38 -41.13
C ASP A 428 0.34 -15.89 -41.27
N ALA A 429 -0.79 -16.48 -40.83
CA ALA A 429 -1.05 -17.91 -41.01
C ALA A 429 -1.13 -18.29 -42.50
N TRP A 430 -1.76 -17.45 -43.32
CA TRP A 430 -1.83 -17.66 -44.80
C TRP A 430 -0.42 -17.53 -45.41
N ALA A 431 0.37 -16.51 -45.03
CA ALA A 431 1.74 -16.33 -45.54
C ALA A 431 2.62 -17.53 -45.17
N ALA A 432 2.55 -17.97 -43.92
CA ALA A 432 3.28 -19.15 -43.43
C ALA A 432 2.88 -20.44 -44.24
N ALA A 433 1.57 -20.65 -44.46
CA ALA A 433 1.10 -21.78 -45.23
C ALA A 433 1.54 -21.71 -46.70
N LEU A 434 1.51 -20.52 -47.30
CA LEU A 434 1.98 -20.32 -48.70
C LEU A 434 3.46 -20.59 -48.88
N LEU A 435 4.29 -20.19 -47.94
CA LEU A 435 5.72 -20.31 -47.98
C LEU A 435 6.26 -21.64 -47.40
N ALA A 436 5.41 -22.43 -46.72
CA ALA A 436 5.81 -23.71 -46.12
C ALA A 436 6.49 -24.70 -47.09
N PRO A 437 6.09 -24.81 -48.38
CA PRO A 437 6.77 -25.70 -49.29
C PRO A 437 8.25 -25.34 -49.59
N LEU A 438 8.64 -24.10 -49.28
CA LEU A 438 10.04 -23.64 -49.41
C LEU A 438 10.92 -24.04 -48.20
N ASP A 439 10.36 -24.66 -47.16
CA ASP A 439 11.03 -24.98 -45.89
C ASP A 439 11.90 -26.25 -45.97
N GLU A 440 12.59 -26.47 -47.08
CA GLU A 440 13.57 -27.57 -47.18
C GLU A 440 14.86 -27.21 -46.37
N PRO A 441 15.42 -28.18 -45.61
CA PRO A 441 16.63 -27.97 -44.82
C PRO A 441 17.80 -27.45 -45.66
N GLY A 442 18.27 -26.23 -45.34
CA GLY A 442 19.43 -25.61 -45.99
C GLY A 442 19.15 -24.76 -47.22
N GLU A 443 17.92 -24.74 -47.76
CA GLU A 443 17.59 -23.98 -48.98
C GLU A 443 16.63 -22.80 -48.74
N ARG A 444 15.85 -22.80 -47.64
CA ARG A 444 14.78 -21.83 -47.40
C ARG A 444 15.24 -20.36 -47.44
N ALA A 445 16.29 -20.01 -46.72
CA ALA A 445 16.77 -18.64 -46.64
C ALA A 445 17.20 -18.12 -48.02
N ASP A 446 17.85 -18.97 -48.82
CA ASP A 446 18.33 -18.64 -50.16
C ASP A 446 17.20 -18.51 -51.17
N LEU A 447 16.14 -19.36 -51.10
CA LEU A 447 15.01 -19.32 -52.02
C LEU A 447 14.09 -18.12 -51.69
N ALA A 448 13.79 -17.87 -50.41
CA ALA A 448 12.98 -16.76 -50.00
C ALA A 448 13.64 -15.41 -50.31
N ALA A 449 14.93 -15.26 -49.99
CA ALA A 449 15.72 -14.07 -50.33
C ALA A 449 15.76 -13.83 -51.85
N THR A 450 15.91 -14.93 -52.66
CA THR A 450 15.92 -14.82 -54.11
C THR A 450 14.59 -14.38 -54.68
N LEU A 451 13.49 -14.98 -54.21
CA LEU A 451 12.13 -14.56 -54.58
C LEU A 451 11.85 -13.10 -54.20
N HIS A 452 12.18 -12.69 -52.98
CA HIS A 452 12.00 -11.33 -52.52
C HIS A 452 12.76 -10.33 -53.38
N ALA A 453 14.05 -10.56 -53.62
CA ALA A 453 14.88 -9.69 -54.51
C ALA A 453 14.34 -9.63 -55.94
N TRP A 454 13.96 -10.79 -56.50
CA TRP A 454 13.44 -10.86 -57.89
C TRP A 454 12.09 -10.15 -58.05
N LEU A 455 11.17 -10.34 -57.10
CA LEU A 455 9.88 -9.66 -57.08
C LEU A 455 10.05 -8.15 -56.88
N GLY A 456 10.94 -7.74 -55.99
CA GLY A 456 11.26 -6.32 -55.75
C GLY A 456 11.89 -5.62 -56.95
N ARG A 457 12.49 -6.39 -57.88
CA ARG A 457 13.02 -5.90 -59.17
C ARG A 457 12.09 -6.19 -60.34
N HIS A 458 10.79 -6.35 -60.09
CA HIS A 458 9.77 -6.57 -61.11
C HIS A 458 10.03 -7.74 -62.05
N GLY A 459 10.66 -8.80 -61.55
CA GLY A 459 10.99 -10.01 -62.32
C GLY A 459 12.29 -9.92 -63.10
N GLN A 460 13.13 -8.90 -62.89
CA GLN A 460 14.40 -8.74 -63.58
C GLN A 460 15.51 -9.57 -62.94
N VAL A 461 15.90 -10.66 -63.59
CA VAL A 461 16.89 -11.63 -63.09
C VAL A 461 18.28 -11.02 -62.87
N ASP A 462 18.72 -10.16 -63.80
CA ASP A 462 20.06 -9.59 -63.74
C ASP A 462 20.18 -8.56 -62.61
N ALA A 463 19.11 -7.78 -62.36
CA ALA A 463 19.05 -6.85 -61.24
C ALA A 463 19.01 -7.58 -59.89
N ALA A 464 18.19 -8.64 -59.76
CA ALA A 464 18.14 -9.47 -58.54
C ALA A 464 19.47 -10.18 -58.28
N ALA A 465 20.17 -10.61 -59.29
CA ALA A 465 21.51 -11.24 -59.20
C ALA A 465 22.54 -10.24 -58.63
N ALA A 466 22.51 -8.99 -59.09
CA ALA A 466 23.36 -7.93 -58.58
C ALA A 466 23.08 -7.63 -57.10
N ASP A 467 21.80 -7.51 -56.68
CA ASP A 467 21.42 -7.29 -55.29
C ASP A 467 21.86 -8.42 -54.35
N LEU A 468 21.80 -9.66 -54.82
CA LEU A 468 22.17 -10.85 -54.04
C LEU A 468 23.66 -11.18 -54.08
N GLY A 469 24.44 -10.51 -54.90
CA GLY A 469 25.87 -10.82 -55.10
C GLY A 469 26.13 -12.20 -55.72
N VAL A 470 25.19 -12.74 -56.51
CA VAL A 470 25.27 -14.07 -57.11
C VAL A 470 25.21 -13.99 -58.65
N HIS A 471 25.60 -15.06 -59.32
CA HIS A 471 25.50 -15.09 -60.79
C HIS A 471 24.02 -15.27 -61.24
N ARG A 472 23.62 -14.65 -62.34
CA ARG A 472 22.25 -14.76 -62.90
C ARG A 472 21.76 -16.18 -63.15
N HIS A 473 22.67 -17.13 -63.41
CA HIS A 473 22.32 -18.54 -63.53
C HIS A 473 21.89 -19.16 -62.20
N THR A 474 22.45 -18.70 -61.09
CA THR A 474 22.08 -19.12 -59.75
C THR A 474 20.65 -18.61 -59.40
N VAL A 475 20.35 -17.37 -59.73
CA VAL A 475 19.01 -16.83 -59.56
C VAL A 475 17.97 -17.62 -60.36
N ARG A 476 18.24 -17.87 -61.66
CA ARG A 476 17.33 -18.69 -62.49
C ARG A 476 17.17 -20.12 -61.97
N HIS A 477 18.22 -20.69 -61.43
CA HIS A 477 18.12 -22.05 -60.85
C HIS A 477 17.24 -22.04 -59.58
N ARG A 478 17.47 -21.09 -58.70
CA ARG A 478 16.64 -20.94 -57.47
C ARG A 478 15.20 -20.61 -57.76
N LEU A 479 14.90 -19.76 -58.75
CA LEU A 479 13.51 -19.48 -59.17
C LEU A 479 12.80 -20.73 -59.71
N ARG A 480 13.45 -21.51 -60.57
CA ARG A 480 12.90 -22.80 -61.06
C ARG A 480 12.69 -23.80 -59.90
N ARG A 481 13.61 -23.83 -58.95
CA ARG A 481 13.44 -24.66 -57.75
C ARG A 481 12.24 -24.23 -56.91
N ALA A 482 12.06 -22.91 -56.71
CA ALA A 482 10.91 -22.36 -56.00
C ALA A 482 9.59 -22.66 -56.72
N GLU A 483 9.53 -22.53 -58.07
CA GLU A 483 8.36 -22.93 -58.86
C GLU A 483 7.98 -24.40 -58.66
N ALA A 484 9.01 -25.28 -58.69
CA ALA A 484 8.80 -26.71 -58.49
C ALA A 484 8.33 -27.06 -57.09
N LEU A 485 8.79 -26.36 -56.03
CA LEU A 485 8.39 -26.59 -54.65
C LEU A 485 7.01 -26.04 -54.38
N LEU A 486 6.67 -24.88 -54.94
CA LEU A 486 5.37 -24.22 -54.76
C LEU A 486 4.27 -24.84 -55.63
N ASP A 487 4.63 -25.62 -56.64
CA ASP A 487 3.76 -26.13 -57.69
C ASP A 487 2.91 -25.02 -58.35
N ARG A 488 3.54 -23.84 -58.56
CA ARG A 488 2.90 -22.64 -59.10
C ARG A 488 3.85 -21.88 -60.03
N SER A 489 3.31 -21.36 -61.13
CA SER A 489 4.12 -20.62 -62.10
C SER A 489 4.43 -19.22 -61.63
N LEU A 490 5.70 -18.80 -61.63
CA LEU A 490 6.14 -17.44 -61.37
C LEU A 490 5.86 -16.46 -62.51
N ASP A 491 5.35 -16.97 -63.67
CA ASP A 491 4.89 -16.11 -64.76
C ASP A 491 3.47 -15.59 -64.53
N ASP A 492 2.72 -16.21 -63.62
CA ASP A 492 1.41 -15.73 -63.23
C ASP A 492 1.50 -14.45 -62.36
N PRO A 493 0.90 -13.33 -62.79
CA PRO A 493 0.93 -12.08 -62.00
C PRO A 493 0.21 -12.23 -60.65
N GLY A 494 -0.80 -13.08 -60.53
CA GLY A 494 -1.50 -13.34 -59.25
C GLY A 494 -0.57 -14.04 -58.25
N VAL A 495 0.17 -15.06 -58.71
CA VAL A 495 1.16 -15.77 -57.90
C VAL A 495 2.28 -14.82 -57.41
N ARG A 496 2.75 -13.93 -58.27
CA ARG A 496 3.73 -12.92 -57.88
C ARG A 496 3.22 -11.98 -56.81
N ALA A 497 1.96 -11.51 -56.94
CA ALA A 497 1.37 -10.63 -55.95
C ALA A 497 1.19 -11.32 -54.58
N GLU A 498 0.74 -12.57 -54.59
CA GLU A 498 0.60 -13.38 -53.38
C GLU A 498 1.96 -13.65 -52.70
N LEU A 499 2.96 -14.04 -53.45
CA LEU A 499 4.28 -14.28 -52.93
C LEU A 499 4.93 -13.01 -52.41
N TRP A 500 4.75 -11.88 -53.07
CA TRP A 500 5.25 -10.58 -52.60
C TRP A 500 4.64 -10.23 -51.27
N LEU A 501 3.31 -10.36 -51.14
CA LEU A 501 2.58 -10.08 -49.89
C LEU A 501 3.02 -11.03 -48.76
N ALA A 502 3.24 -12.30 -49.06
CA ALA A 502 3.66 -13.29 -48.05
C ALA A 502 5.10 -13.03 -47.58
N LEU A 503 6.02 -12.74 -48.51
CA LEU A 503 7.45 -12.51 -48.22
C LEU A 503 7.70 -11.19 -47.47
N THR A 504 6.89 -10.16 -47.68
CA THR A 504 6.99 -8.91 -46.94
C THR A 504 6.52 -9.02 -45.50
N ARG A 505 5.71 -10.04 -45.15
CA ARG A 505 5.19 -10.31 -43.82
C ARG A 505 6.08 -11.24 -42.99
N THR A 506 6.86 -12.07 -43.64
CA THR A 506 7.77 -13.01 -42.93
C THR A 506 9.15 -12.36 -42.85
N PRO A 507 9.69 -11.99 -41.69
CA PRO A 507 11.06 -11.48 -41.61
C PRO A 507 12.02 -12.59 -42.11
N THR A 508 12.79 -12.27 -43.15
CA THR A 508 13.88 -13.12 -43.72
C THR A 508 15.05 -13.21 -42.76
#